data_92a76f5b03e1141107e1f2c314f15089
#
_entry.id   92a76f5b03e1141107e1f2c314f15089
#
_cell.length_a   1.000
_cell.length_b   1.000
_cell.length_c   1.000
_cell.angle_alpha   90.00
_cell.angle_beta   90.00
_cell.angle_gamma   90.00
#
_symmetry.space_group_name_H-M   'P 1'
#
loop_
_entity.id
_entity.type
_entity.pdbx_description
1 polymer ?
#
loop_
_entity_poly.entity_id
_entity_poly.type
_entity_poly.pdbx_seq_one_letter_code
_entity_poly.pdbx_strand_id
1 'polypeptide(L)'
;MARNIANMVPPYDKTKYSGVGAIIEYAVVHLKVENILVIGHSACGGIKALMELPEDGSESTDFIEDWVKIGLPAKAKVLAEHGDKTFEEQVKCCEKEAVNVSLANLLTYPFVSDALVNKTLALKGGYYDFIKGRFELWGLNFGLSHPCYI
;
A
#
# COMPACT_ATOMS: atom_id res chain seq x y z
N MET A 1 -1.89 -15.25 -3.66
CA MET A 1 -2.55 -13.91 -3.77
C MET A 1 -3.24 -13.61 -2.45
N ALA A 2 -3.09 -12.39 -1.95
CA ALA A 2 -3.79 -11.90 -0.76
C ALA A 2 -4.60 -10.65 -1.12
N ARG A 3 -5.78 -10.51 -0.53
CA ARG A 3 -6.65 -9.35 -0.71
C ARG A 3 -7.13 -8.85 0.65
N ASN A 4 -7.10 -7.55 0.86
CA ASN A 4 -7.67 -6.90 2.02
C ASN A 4 -8.24 -5.52 1.63
N ILE A 5 -8.86 -4.84 2.58
CA ILE A 5 -9.39 -3.50 2.35
C ILE A 5 -8.25 -2.55 1.94
N ALA A 6 -8.41 -1.88 0.81
CA ALA A 6 -7.42 -1.00 0.19
C ALA A 6 -6.07 -1.67 -0.13
N ASN A 7 -5.99 -2.99 -0.02
CA ASN A 7 -4.79 -3.81 -0.27
C ASN A 7 -3.52 -3.24 0.38
N MET A 8 -3.65 -2.86 1.65
CA MET A 8 -2.57 -2.27 2.43
C MET A 8 -1.69 -3.34 3.09
N VAL A 9 -0.42 -3.02 3.24
CA VAL A 9 0.54 -3.78 4.05
C VAL A 9 0.87 -2.94 5.29
N PRO A 10 0.57 -3.45 6.50
CA PRO A 10 0.97 -2.77 7.73
C PRO A 10 2.49 -2.88 7.94
N PRO A 11 3.09 -1.99 8.74
CA PRO A 11 4.47 -2.18 9.19
C PRO A 11 4.58 -3.47 10.03
N TYR A 12 5.79 -4.02 10.09
CA TYR A 12 6.07 -5.21 10.88
C TYR A 12 5.69 -5.03 12.35
N ASP A 13 4.78 -5.88 12.80
CA ASP A 13 4.36 -5.97 14.20
C ASP A 13 3.86 -7.40 14.48
N LYS A 14 4.46 -8.08 15.45
CA LYS A 14 4.08 -9.46 15.80
C LYS A 14 2.73 -9.56 16.50
N THR A 15 2.25 -8.46 17.04
CA THR A 15 1.03 -8.43 17.87
C THR A 15 -0.18 -7.89 17.15
N LYS A 16 0.02 -7.17 16.04
CA LYS A 16 -1.04 -6.51 15.29
C LYS A 16 -1.03 -6.94 13.83
N TYR A 17 -2.20 -7.24 13.29
CA TYR A 17 -2.38 -7.65 11.88
C TYR A 17 -1.54 -8.87 11.48
N SER A 18 -1.40 -9.83 12.39
CA SER A 18 -0.54 -11.01 12.20
C SER A 18 -0.90 -11.88 10.99
N GLY A 19 -2.16 -11.85 10.55
CA GLY A 19 -2.59 -12.57 9.34
C GLY A 19 -1.87 -12.09 8.08
N VAL A 20 -1.64 -10.78 7.93
CA VAL A 20 -0.87 -10.22 6.81
C VAL A 20 0.60 -10.61 6.94
N GLY A 21 1.17 -10.51 8.14
CA GLY A 21 2.53 -10.93 8.42
C GLY A 21 2.78 -12.40 8.08
N ALA A 22 1.85 -13.27 8.45
CA ALA A 22 1.93 -14.71 8.14
C ALA A 22 1.92 -15.00 6.63
N ILE A 23 1.10 -14.28 5.86
CA ILE A 23 1.07 -14.42 4.39
C ILE A 23 2.41 -14.02 3.78
N ILE A 24 2.98 -12.89 4.21
CA ILE A 24 4.26 -12.39 3.69
C ILE A 24 5.39 -13.34 4.07
N GLU A 25 5.43 -13.78 5.33
CA GLU A 25 6.44 -14.74 5.81
C GLU A 25 6.37 -16.05 5.01
N TYR A 26 5.18 -16.61 4.86
CA TYR A 26 5.02 -17.86 4.11
C TYR A 26 5.47 -17.71 2.65
N ALA A 27 5.10 -16.62 2.00
CA ALA A 27 5.49 -16.36 0.62
C ALA A 27 7.01 -16.20 0.45
N VAL A 28 7.64 -15.42 1.32
CA VAL A 28 9.08 -15.08 1.19
C VAL A 28 9.97 -16.21 1.71
N VAL A 29 9.68 -16.73 2.91
CA VAL A 29 10.56 -17.70 3.59
C VAL A 29 10.34 -19.11 3.07
N HIS A 30 9.10 -19.54 2.91
CA HIS A 30 8.77 -20.92 2.54
C HIS A 30 8.60 -21.13 1.04
N LEU A 31 7.82 -20.28 0.37
CA LEU A 31 7.61 -20.39 -1.08
C LEU A 31 8.73 -19.75 -1.90
N LYS A 32 9.55 -18.90 -1.28
CA LYS A 32 10.68 -18.22 -1.91
C LYS A 32 10.28 -17.49 -3.19
N VAL A 33 9.20 -16.73 -3.11
CA VAL A 33 8.72 -15.91 -4.24
C VAL A 33 9.80 -14.91 -4.64
N GLU A 34 9.92 -14.66 -5.93
CA GLU A 34 10.91 -13.74 -6.49
C GLU A 34 10.39 -12.30 -6.59
N ASN A 35 9.07 -12.12 -6.51
CA ASN A 35 8.44 -10.81 -6.60
C ASN A 35 7.26 -10.68 -5.63
N ILE A 36 7.15 -9.52 -5.00
CA ILE A 36 5.91 -9.07 -4.34
C ILE A 36 5.39 -7.89 -5.13
N LEU A 37 4.16 -8.00 -5.62
CA LEU A 37 3.45 -6.94 -6.32
C LEU A 37 2.28 -6.46 -5.47
N VAL A 38 2.32 -5.20 -5.05
CA VAL A 38 1.23 -4.53 -4.35
C VAL A 38 0.40 -3.76 -5.37
N ILE A 39 -0.88 -4.08 -5.49
CA ILE A 39 -1.78 -3.48 -6.48
C ILE A 39 -2.85 -2.65 -5.79
N GLY A 40 -2.86 -1.36 -6.07
CA GLY A 40 -3.98 -0.46 -5.82
C GLY A 40 -4.91 -0.36 -7.02
N HIS A 41 -6.04 0.30 -6.85
CA HIS A 41 -6.99 0.47 -7.95
C HIS A 41 -7.77 1.78 -7.85
N SER A 42 -8.37 2.20 -8.95
CA SER A 42 -9.24 3.37 -9.03
C SER A 42 -10.52 3.18 -8.22
N ALA A 43 -11.10 4.29 -7.75
CA ALA A 43 -12.35 4.33 -6.99
C ALA A 43 -12.35 3.40 -5.77
N CYS A 44 -11.24 3.37 -5.02
CA CYS A 44 -11.08 2.51 -3.85
C CYS A 44 -11.85 3.05 -2.65
N GLY A 45 -12.87 2.30 -2.20
CA GLY A 45 -13.67 2.68 -1.02
C GLY A 45 -12.85 2.73 0.27
N GLY A 46 -11.85 1.87 0.44
CA GLY A 46 -10.95 1.90 1.59
C GLY A 46 -10.06 3.14 1.63
N ILE A 47 -9.57 3.59 0.48
CA ILE A 47 -8.80 4.85 0.39
C ILE A 47 -9.71 6.06 0.63
N LYS A 48 -10.94 6.03 0.12
CA LYS A 48 -11.92 7.06 0.44
C LYS A 48 -12.17 7.15 1.94
N ALA A 49 -12.38 6.00 2.61
CA ALA A 49 -12.55 5.94 4.05
C ALA A 49 -11.34 6.52 4.81
N LEU A 50 -10.11 6.22 4.35
CA LEU A 50 -8.89 6.82 4.90
C LEU A 50 -8.90 8.35 4.80
N MET A 51 -9.26 8.88 3.64
CA MET A 51 -9.29 10.33 3.42
C MET A 51 -10.40 11.03 4.21
N GLU A 52 -11.49 10.33 4.52
CA GLU A 52 -12.61 10.80 5.32
C GLU A 52 -12.39 10.65 6.84
N LEU A 53 -11.31 10.00 7.29
CA LEU A 53 -11.02 9.87 8.73
C LEU A 53 -11.06 11.24 9.43
N PRO A 54 -11.86 11.39 10.51
CA PRO A 54 -11.93 12.63 11.23
C PRO A 54 -10.65 12.96 11.98
N GLU A 55 -10.30 14.24 12.04
CA GLU A 55 -9.09 14.71 12.73
C GLU A 55 -9.16 14.56 14.25
N ASP A 56 -10.36 14.49 14.81
CA ASP A 56 -10.59 14.34 16.25
C ASP A 56 -10.34 12.92 16.77
N GLY A 57 -10.03 11.95 15.87
CA GLY A 57 -9.76 10.57 16.23
C GLY A 57 -11.01 9.76 16.58
N SER A 58 -12.22 10.31 16.39
CA SER A 58 -13.46 9.56 16.58
C SER A 58 -13.55 8.40 15.59
N GLU A 59 -14.12 7.27 16.02
CA GLU A 59 -14.31 6.08 15.21
C GLU A 59 -15.79 5.71 15.17
N SER A 60 -16.29 5.40 13.99
CA SER A 60 -17.66 4.98 13.73
C SER A 60 -17.79 3.50 13.32
N THR A 61 -16.67 2.85 13.09
CA THR A 61 -16.59 1.44 12.69
C THR A 61 -15.66 0.65 13.61
N ASP A 62 -15.94 -0.64 13.77
CA ASP A 62 -15.17 -1.50 14.68
C ASP A 62 -13.77 -1.85 14.15
N PHE A 63 -13.61 -1.98 12.83
CA PHE A 63 -12.37 -2.50 12.22
C PHE A 63 -11.84 -1.66 11.06
N ILE A 64 -12.73 -1.05 10.25
CA ILE A 64 -12.35 -0.43 8.97
C ILE A 64 -11.45 0.78 9.22
N GLU A 65 -11.85 1.67 10.11
CA GLU A 65 -11.10 2.90 10.39
C GLU A 65 -9.74 2.59 11.03
N ASP A 66 -9.67 1.63 11.94
CA ASP A 66 -8.37 1.19 12.51
C ASP A 66 -7.45 0.61 11.43
N TRP A 67 -8.02 -0.20 10.53
CA TRP A 67 -7.26 -0.79 9.43
C TRP A 67 -6.72 0.27 8.47
N VAL A 68 -7.55 1.20 7.99
CA VAL A 68 -7.13 2.19 6.99
C VAL A 68 -6.13 3.21 7.55
N LYS A 69 -5.98 3.34 8.86
CA LYS A 69 -4.93 4.15 9.50
C LYS A 69 -3.51 3.72 9.10
N ILE A 70 -3.32 2.50 8.60
CA ILE A 70 -2.06 2.07 7.99
C ILE A 70 -1.64 3.03 6.88
N GLY A 71 -2.58 3.61 6.15
CA GLY A 71 -2.36 4.56 5.08
C GLY A 71 -2.20 6.03 5.50
N LEU A 72 -2.20 6.37 6.79
CA LEU A 72 -2.06 7.76 7.25
C LEU A 72 -0.86 8.50 6.65
N PRO A 73 0.32 7.89 6.48
CA PRO A 73 1.42 8.57 5.80
C PRO A 73 1.10 8.98 4.36
N ALA A 74 0.31 8.17 3.64
CA ALA A 74 -0.14 8.51 2.28
C ALA A 74 -1.11 9.69 2.31
N LYS A 75 -2.08 9.68 3.23
CA LYS A 75 -3.01 10.81 3.43
C LYS A 75 -2.25 12.10 3.74
N ALA A 76 -1.31 12.06 4.69
CA ALA A 76 -0.52 13.23 5.07
C ALA A 76 0.26 13.81 3.89
N LYS A 77 0.91 12.96 3.09
CA LYS A 77 1.65 13.39 1.91
C LYS A 77 0.74 14.03 0.86
N VAL A 78 -0.41 13.42 0.57
CA VAL A 78 -1.36 13.95 -0.41
C VAL A 78 -1.91 15.30 0.03
N LEU A 79 -2.26 15.48 1.30
CA LEU A 79 -2.73 16.75 1.82
C LEU A 79 -1.64 17.85 1.76
N ALA A 80 -0.39 17.50 1.99
CA ALA A 80 0.74 18.42 1.89
C ALA A 80 1.02 18.86 0.44
N GLU A 81 0.97 17.92 -0.51
CA GLU A 81 1.35 18.16 -1.91
C GLU A 81 0.16 18.60 -2.79
N HIS A 82 -1.06 18.19 -2.44
CA HIS A 82 -2.26 18.35 -3.25
C HIS A 82 -3.45 18.91 -2.47
N GLY A 83 -3.19 19.69 -1.43
CA GLY A 83 -4.24 20.30 -0.61
C GLY A 83 -5.14 21.29 -1.36
N ASP A 84 -4.68 21.80 -2.51
CA ASP A 84 -5.40 22.71 -3.41
C ASP A 84 -6.35 21.98 -4.38
N LYS A 85 -6.25 20.64 -4.48
CA LYS A 85 -7.08 19.84 -5.37
C LYS A 85 -8.43 19.48 -4.75
N THR A 86 -9.37 19.05 -5.60
CA THR A 86 -10.65 18.53 -5.14
C THR A 86 -10.47 17.25 -4.31
N PHE A 87 -11.45 16.93 -3.47
CA PHE A 87 -11.42 15.71 -2.66
C PHE A 87 -11.27 14.45 -3.53
N GLU A 88 -11.96 14.36 -4.65
CA GLU A 88 -11.86 13.24 -5.58
C GLU A 88 -10.45 13.08 -6.17
N GLU A 89 -9.82 14.19 -6.53
CA GLU A 89 -8.44 14.17 -7.02
C GLU A 89 -7.45 13.79 -5.92
N GLN A 90 -7.66 14.24 -4.69
CA GLN A 90 -6.87 13.84 -3.54
C GLN A 90 -6.99 12.33 -3.27
N VAL A 91 -8.22 11.78 -3.29
CA VAL A 91 -8.45 10.33 -3.16
C VAL A 91 -7.69 9.57 -4.23
N LYS A 92 -7.76 9.99 -5.48
CA LYS A 92 -7.05 9.35 -6.59
C LYS A 92 -5.52 9.38 -6.42
N CYS A 93 -4.96 10.49 -5.95
CA CYS A 93 -3.54 10.57 -5.62
C CYS A 93 -3.18 9.63 -4.47
N CYS A 94 -4.05 9.56 -3.46
CA CYS A 94 -3.86 8.71 -2.30
C CYS A 94 -3.91 7.21 -2.63
N GLU A 95 -4.71 6.81 -3.61
CA GLU A 95 -4.77 5.41 -4.08
C GLU A 95 -3.39 4.90 -4.52
N LYS A 96 -2.63 5.71 -5.22
CA LYS A 96 -1.25 5.36 -5.65
C LYS A 96 -0.25 5.49 -4.51
N GLU A 97 -0.37 6.55 -3.71
CA GLU A 97 0.56 6.77 -2.61
C GLU A 97 0.43 5.70 -1.51
N ALA A 98 -0.76 5.17 -1.29
CA ALA A 98 -0.97 4.04 -0.38
C ALA A 98 -0.24 2.77 -0.82
N VAL A 99 -0.10 2.54 -2.13
CA VAL A 99 0.75 1.46 -2.66
C VAL A 99 2.21 1.70 -2.27
N ASN A 100 2.71 2.92 -2.41
CA ASN A 100 4.08 3.27 -2.03
C ASN A 100 4.31 3.10 -0.52
N VAL A 101 3.35 3.49 0.31
CA VAL A 101 3.41 3.26 1.77
C VAL A 101 3.46 1.76 2.08
N SER A 102 2.66 0.95 1.41
CA SER A 102 2.69 -0.51 1.57
C SER A 102 4.03 -1.11 1.15
N LEU A 103 4.63 -0.64 0.07
CA LEU A 103 5.98 -1.05 -0.34
C LEU A 103 7.04 -0.66 0.70
N ALA A 104 6.95 0.55 1.25
CA ALA A 104 7.83 0.98 2.33
C ALA A 104 7.65 0.13 3.61
N ASN A 105 6.41 -0.21 3.95
CA ASN A 105 6.11 -1.06 5.09
C ASN A 105 6.64 -2.49 4.91
N LEU A 106 6.67 -3.03 3.69
CA LEU A 106 7.31 -4.31 3.40
C LEU A 106 8.80 -4.33 3.78
N LEU A 107 9.49 -3.21 3.67
CA LEU A 107 10.90 -3.10 4.08
C LEU A 107 11.10 -3.26 5.58
N THR A 108 10.07 -3.10 6.39
CA THR A 108 10.15 -3.27 7.85
C THR A 108 10.15 -4.74 8.29
N TYR A 109 9.80 -5.66 7.40
CA TYR A 109 9.84 -7.11 7.67
C TYR A 109 11.27 -7.63 7.49
N PRO A 110 11.91 -8.20 8.54
CA PRO A 110 13.30 -8.61 8.46
C PRO A 110 13.60 -9.58 7.33
N PHE A 111 12.75 -10.58 7.13
CA PHE A 111 12.92 -11.57 6.06
C PHE A 111 12.71 -11.00 4.66
N VAL A 112 11.92 -9.91 4.51
CA VAL A 112 11.80 -9.18 3.24
C VAL A 112 13.08 -8.40 2.95
N SER A 113 13.57 -7.65 3.94
CA SER A 113 14.83 -6.89 3.81
C SER A 113 16.00 -7.81 3.49
N ASP A 114 16.12 -8.95 4.15
CA ASP A 114 17.17 -9.93 3.88
C ASP A 114 17.11 -10.45 2.44
N ALA A 115 15.91 -10.78 1.96
CA ALA A 115 15.72 -11.26 0.59
C ALA A 115 16.05 -10.18 -0.46
N LEU A 116 15.76 -8.92 -0.17
CA LEU A 116 16.13 -7.79 -1.04
C LEU A 116 17.65 -7.59 -1.09
N VAL A 117 18.32 -7.62 0.05
CA VAL A 117 19.79 -7.52 0.14
C VAL A 117 20.46 -8.66 -0.62
N ASN A 118 19.95 -9.88 -0.49
CA ASN A 118 20.43 -11.07 -1.20
C ASN A 118 20.02 -11.11 -2.67
N LYS A 119 19.27 -10.13 -3.16
CA LYS A 119 18.79 -10.02 -4.55
C LYS A 119 17.93 -11.23 -5.00
N THR A 120 17.24 -11.86 -4.08
CA THR A 120 16.31 -12.97 -4.34
C THR A 120 14.86 -12.54 -4.42
N LEU A 121 14.56 -11.29 -4.05
CA LEU A 121 13.23 -10.71 -4.05
C LEU A 121 13.25 -9.31 -4.67
N ALA A 122 12.21 -8.97 -5.44
CA ALA A 122 11.94 -7.62 -5.91
C ALA A 122 10.55 -7.16 -5.44
N LEU A 123 10.45 -5.89 -5.08
CA LEU A 123 9.18 -5.25 -4.73
C LEU A 123 8.68 -4.38 -5.88
N LYS A 124 7.42 -4.54 -6.22
CA LYS A 124 6.77 -3.80 -7.31
C LYS A 124 5.43 -3.24 -6.85
N GLY A 125 5.12 -2.05 -7.31
CA GLY A 125 3.82 -1.43 -7.17
C GLY A 125 3.05 -1.47 -8.47
N GLY A 126 1.74 -1.57 -8.36
CA GLY A 126 0.84 -1.51 -9.49
C GLY A 126 -0.41 -0.71 -9.16
N TYR A 127 -1.03 -0.15 -10.17
CA TYR A 127 -2.29 0.57 -10.06
C TYR A 127 -3.18 0.23 -11.25
N TYR A 128 -4.35 -0.30 -10.96
CA TYR A 128 -5.33 -0.62 -11.98
C TYR A 128 -6.42 0.45 -12.04
N ASP A 129 -6.42 1.21 -13.13
CA ASP A 129 -7.50 2.14 -13.47
C ASP A 129 -8.54 1.38 -14.31
N PHE A 130 -9.60 0.90 -13.65
CA PHE A 130 -10.63 0.13 -14.34
C PHE A 130 -11.65 1.01 -15.12
N ILE A 131 -11.56 2.33 -14.97
CA ILE A 131 -12.33 3.26 -15.78
C ILE A 131 -11.71 3.36 -17.18
N LYS A 132 -10.39 3.46 -17.23
CA LYS A 132 -9.62 3.57 -18.47
C LYS A 132 -9.12 2.21 -19.00
N GLY A 133 -9.25 1.14 -18.22
CA GLY A 133 -8.69 -0.16 -18.56
C GLY A 133 -7.16 -0.15 -18.65
N ARG A 134 -6.49 0.61 -17.77
CA ARG A 134 -5.03 0.79 -17.78
C ARG A 134 -4.41 0.26 -16.50
N PHE A 135 -3.30 -0.44 -16.64
CA PHE A 135 -2.45 -0.87 -15.53
C PHE A 135 -1.12 -0.13 -15.55
N GLU A 136 -0.78 0.53 -14.45
CA GLU A 136 0.53 1.12 -14.22
C GLU A 136 1.37 0.17 -13.39
N LEU A 137 2.63 -0.01 -13.75
CA LEU A 137 3.59 -0.84 -13.02
C LEU A 137 4.85 -0.03 -12.73
N TRP A 138 5.33 -0.09 -11.49
CA TRP A 138 6.62 0.50 -11.10
C TRP A 138 7.36 -0.40 -10.13
N GLY A 139 8.69 -0.26 -10.11
CA GLY A 139 9.54 -0.94 -9.17
C GLY A 139 9.93 -0.04 -8.01
N LEU A 140 10.27 -0.64 -6.87
CA LEU A 140 10.91 0.06 -5.77
C LEU A 140 12.43 0.08 -6.04
N ASN A 141 12.91 1.15 -6.66
CA ASN A 141 14.33 1.35 -7.01
C ASN A 141 14.87 2.58 -6.29
N PHE A 142 14.78 2.63 -4.96
CA PHE A 142 15.39 3.68 -4.15
C PHE A 142 15.26 5.10 -4.75
N GLY A 143 14.08 5.44 -5.28
CA GLY A 143 13.75 6.76 -5.83
C GLY A 143 14.00 6.95 -7.33
N LEU A 144 14.36 5.94 -8.08
CA LEU A 144 14.67 6.04 -9.52
C LEU A 144 13.70 5.28 -10.43
N SER A 145 12.55 4.82 -9.92
CA SER A 145 11.59 4.10 -10.74
C SER A 145 10.66 5.05 -11.49
N HIS A 146 10.50 4.82 -12.79
CA HIS A 146 9.47 5.45 -13.59
C HIS A 146 8.29 4.49 -13.79
N PRO A 147 7.03 4.99 -13.73
CA PRO A 147 5.88 4.15 -14.03
C PRO A 147 5.96 3.60 -15.45
N CYS A 148 5.66 2.30 -15.59
CA CYS A 148 5.47 1.66 -16.88
C CYS A 148 3.97 1.41 -17.06
N TYR A 149 3.42 1.74 -18.22
CA TYR A 149 2.00 1.54 -18.53
C TYR A 149 1.85 0.30 -19.42
N ILE A 150 0.91 -0.53 -19.05
CA ILE A 150 0.56 -1.74 -19.80
C ILE A 150 -0.87 -1.63 -20.30
#